data_d451d1f54c96f9c626c565688814650c
#
_entry.id   d451d1f54c96f9c626c565688814650c
#
_cell.length_a   1.000
_cell.length_b   1.000
_cell.length_c   1.000
_cell.angle_alpha   90.00
_cell.angle_beta   90.00
_cell.angle_gamma   90.00
#
_symmetry.space_group_name_H-M   'P 1'
#
loop_
_entity.id
_entity.type
_entity.pdbx_description
1 polymer ?
#
loop_
_entity_poly.entity_id
_entity_poly.type
_entity_poly.pdbx_seq_one_letter_code
_entity_poly.pdbx_strand_id
1 'polypeptide(L)'
;MSIEKKPLVNDLYTADPSAHVFNGKIYIYPSHDEDIDVENNDNGDQYDMKDYHVYEMPDTETYPKDCGCALKLEDIPWASKQVWAPDCVEKDGKYYFVFPARDKEGFFRIGIAIGDKPEGPFKAEPNYIPGSYSIDPCMFPDTDGKYYLTFGGIWGGQLDQYRNNKWSADNKEPQGDEEACTAKIVPMKDNLLEMAEEPKDIMILDENGKPLTGGDEARRYFEDPWLFKKGDTYYFTYSTGTTHLLCYATSKNVYGPYTYGGVILTPVLGWTTHHSILEFNGKWYLFYHDCERSGGVNQKRNIKFREMKFKEDGGIETMDGSIEK
;
A
#
# COMPACT_ATOMS: atom_id res chain seq x y z
N MET A 1 -7.63 -25.13 13.47
CA MET A 1 -8.36 -23.85 13.68
C MET A 1 -7.92 -22.91 12.60
N SER A 2 -8.82 -22.14 11.98
CA SER A 2 -8.46 -21.14 10.98
C SER A 2 -7.48 -20.12 11.55
N ILE A 3 -6.53 -19.68 10.73
CA ILE A 3 -5.60 -18.59 11.04
C ILE A 3 -6.09 -17.24 10.49
N GLU A 4 -7.22 -17.23 9.74
CA GLU A 4 -7.88 -15.99 9.32
C GLU A 4 -8.21 -15.09 10.51
N LYS A 5 -8.09 -13.79 10.31
CA LYS A 5 -8.33 -12.75 11.33
C LYS A 5 -7.41 -12.82 12.55
N LYS A 6 -6.39 -13.66 12.54
CA LYS A 6 -5.40 -13.72 13.61
C LYS A 6 -4.11 -13.04 13.19
N PRO A 7 -3.38 -12.43 14.15
CA PRO A 7 -2.02 -11.95 13.87
C PRO A 7 -1.17 -13.05 13.27
N LEU A 8 -0.61 -12.79 12.09
CA LEU A 8 0.20 -13.76 11.34
C LEU A 8 1.62 -13.87 11.88
N VAL A 9 2.15 -12.77 12.44
CA VAL A 9 3.50 -12.67 12.99
C VAL A 9 3.41 -12.33 14.47
N ASN A 10 4.16 -13.03 15.32
CA ASN A 10 4.06 -12.89 16.76
C ASN A 10 5.35 -12.43 17.45
N ASP A 11 6.47 -12.42 16.77
CA ASP A 11 7.79 -12.03 17.29
C ASP A 11 8.19 -10.60 16.90
N LEU A 12 7.72 -10.12 15.75
CA LEU A 12 7.89 -8.74 15.30
C LEU A 12 6.52 -8.02 15.23
N TYR A 13 6.53 -6.70 15.31
CA TYR A 13 5.40 -5.87 14.92
C TYR A 13 5.49 -5.61 13.42
N THR A 14 4.43 -5.93 12.69
CA THR A 14 4.41 -5.86 11.22
C THR A 14 3.14 -5.17 10.74
N ALA A 15 3.26 -4.39 9.66
CA ALA A 15 2.17 -3.62 9.11
C ALA A 15 2.20 -3.61 7.57
N ASP A 16 1.25 -2.92 6.96
CA ASP A 16 1.27 -2.57 5.54
C ASP A 16 1.54 -3.79 4.62
N PRO A 17 0.76 -4.88 4.73
CA PRO A 17 1.11 -6.14 4.09
C PRO A 17 0.87 -6.09 2.59
N SER A 18 1.93 -5.97 1.78
CA SER A 18 1.86 -6.24 0.36
C SER A 18 2.03 -7.75 0.14
N ALA A 19 0.99 -8.41 -0.34
CA ALA A 19 0.98 -9.86 -0.52
C ALA A 19 0.81 -10.24 -2.00
N HIS A 20 1.65 -11.17 -2.46
CA HIS A 20 1.67 -11.64 -3.84
C HIS A 20 1.80 -13.16 -3.93
N VAL A 21 1.37 -13.72 -5.04
CA VAL A 21 1.55 -15.15 -5.33
C VAL A 21 2.72 -15.31 -6.29
N PHE A 22 3.80 -15.90 -5.79
CA PHE A 22 4.95 -16.29 -6.60
C PHE A 22 5.22 -17.79 -6.44
N ASN A 23 5.49 -18.49 -7.52
CA ASN A 23 5.82 -19.92 -7.52
C ASN A 23 4.79 -20.78 -6.76
N GLY A 24 3.49 -20.42 -6.80
CA GLY A 24 2.40 -21.14 -6.16
C GLY A 24 2.31 -20.97 -4.65
N LYS A 25 3.02 -20.02 -4.06
CA LYS A 25 2.98 -19.65 -2.65
C LYS A 25 2.67 -18.17 -2.48
N ILE A 26 2.18 -17.78 -1.31
CA ILE A 26 1.98 -16.38 -0.95
C ILE A 26 3.25 -15.85 -0.28
N TYR A 27 3.74 -14.73 -0.77
CA TYR A 27 4.82 -13.95 -0.15
C TYR A 27 4.24 -12.64 0.35
N ILE A 28 4.54 -12.28 1.60
CA ILE A 28 4.07 -11.06 2.24
C ILE A 28 5.27 -10.17 2.51
N TYR A 29 5.18 -8.93 2.08
CA TYR A 29 6.19 -7.88 2.23
C TYR A 29 5.63 -6.78 3.14
N PRO A 30 5.73 -6.92 4.46
CA PRO A 30 5.24 -5.91 5.38
C PRO A 30 6.30 -4.87 5.69
N SER A 31 5.85 -3.73 6.25
CA SER A 31 6.72 -2.88 7.06
C SER A 31 7.04 -3.56 8.40
N HIS A 32 8.17 -3.22 8.99
CA HIS A 32 8.57 -3.65 10.33
C HIS A 32 8.49 -2.47 11.30
N ASP A 33 7.49 -2.48 12.18
CA ASP A 33 7.32 -1.47 13.22
C ASP A 33 8.35 -1.68 14.35
N GLU A 34 9.11 -0.64 14.64
CA GLU A 34 10.06 -0.64 15.74
C GLU A 34 9.36 -0.40 17.09
N ASP A 35 9.82 -1.09 18.14
CA ASP A 35 9.34 -0.87 19.50
C ASP A 35 10.03 0.35 20.12
N ILE A 36 9.63 1.55 19.68
CA ILE A 36 10.17 2.82 20.14
C ILE A 36 9.11 3.65 20.87
N ASP A 37 9.56 4.49 21.80
CA ASP A 37 8.72 5.40 22.57
C ASP A 37 8.82 6.82 21.98
N VAL A 38 8.10 7.06 20.90
CA VAL A 38 8.00 8.35 20.21
C VAL A 38 6.56 8.79 20.19
N GLU A 39 6.30 10.04 20.56
CA GLU A 39 4.96 10.63 20.53
C GLU A 39 4.41 10.69 19.09
N ASN A 40 3.15 10.32 18.92
CA ASN A 40 2.48 10.33 17.63
C ASN A 40 2.35 11.77 17.09
N ASN A 41 2.63 11.95 15.81
CA ASN A 41 2.43 13.22 15.11
C ASN A 41 2.07 12.99 13.63
N ASP A 42 1.58 14.05 12.97
CA ASP A 42 1.15 14.00 11.57
C ASP A 42 2.31 13.86 10.58
N ASN A 43 3.56 14.05 11.01
CA ASN A 43 4.74 13.78 10.20
C ASN A 43 5.14 12.30 10.19
N GLY A 44 4.54 11.48 11.05
CA GLY A 44 4.79 10.04 11.13
C GLY A 44 6.12 9.68 11.81
N ASP A 45 6.67 10.53 12.70
CA ASP A 45 7.96 10.26 13.33
C ASP A 45 7.95 9.01 14.22
N GLN A 46 6.77 8.58 14.70
CA GLN A 46 6.56 7.34 15.45
C GLN A 46 6.78 6.07 14.61
N TYR A 47 6.81 6.16 13.29
CA TYR A 47 7.06 5.06 12.37
C TYR A 47 8.51 5.08 11.87
N ASP A 48 9.48 4.92 12.78
CA ASP A 48 10.93 4.94 12.48
C ASP A 48 11.45 3.57 12.07
N MET A 49 10.85 3.01 11.03
CA MET A 49 11.19 1.69 10.47
C MET A 49 12.56 1.69 9.79
N LYS A 50 13.33 0.60 9.95
CA LYS A 50 14.74 0.50 9.54
C LYS A 50 15.08 -0.67 8.63
N ASP A 51 14.19 -1.64 8.51
CA ASP A 51 14.38 -2.80 7.65
C ASP A 51 13.07 -3.40 7.18
N TYR A 52 13.20 -4.42 6.33
CA TYR A 52 12.10 -5.22 5.84
C TYR A 52 12.38 -6.71 6.04
N HIS A 53 11.38 -7.44 6.49
CA HIS A 53 11.32 -8.89 6.49
C HIS A 53 10.37 -9.38 5.40
N VAL A 54 10.59 -10.59 4.89
CA VAL A 54 9.68 -11.26 3.96
C VAL A 54 9.14 -12.52 4.61
N TYR A 55 7.84 -12.75 4.46
CA TYR A 55 7.15 -13.91 5.01
C TYR A 55 6.59 -14.79 3.90
N GLU A 56 6.84 -16.10 3.96
CA GLU A 56 6.33 -17.09 3.01
C GLU A 56 5.18 -17.89 3.64
N MET A 57 4.03 -17.96 2.96
CA MET A 57 2.92 -18.85 3.30
C MET A 57 2.71 -19.86 2.17
N PRO A 58 2.79 -21.19 2.42
CA PRO A 58 2.53 -22.18 1.40
C PRO A 58 1.03 -22.26 1.03
N ASP A 59 0.16 -21.87 1.95
CA ASP A 59 -1.29 -21.89 1.84
C ASP A 59 -1.93 -20.95 2.85
N THR A 60 -3.26 -20.89 2.90
CA THR A 60 -4.03 -20.02 3.82
C THR A 60 -4.38 -20.70 5.16
N GLU A 61 -3.82 -21.85 5.44
CA GLU A 61 -4.05 -22.63 6.68
C GLU A 61 -2.79 -22.69 7.57
N THR A 62 -1.63 -22.39 6.98
CA THR A 62 -0.32 -22.47 7.64
C THR A 62 0.21 -21.07 7.97
N TYR A 63 0.64 -20.84 9.21
CA TYR A 63 1.29 -19.58 9.58
C TYR A 63 2.51 -19.32 8.73
N PRO A 64 2.77 -18.03 8.38
CA PRO A 64 3.91 -17.68 7.56
C PRO A 64 5.23 -17.99 8.26
N LYS A 65 6.21 -18.36 7.44
CA LYS A 65 7.61 -18.50 7.85
C LYS A 65 8.33 -17.18 7.56
N ASP A 66 9.02 -16.64 8.56
CA ASP A 66 9.97 -15.55 8.34
C ASP A 66 11.16 -16.05 7.50
N CYS A 67 11.38 -15.43 6.36
CA CYS A 67 12.51 -15.68 5.46
C CYS A 67 13.77 -14.86 5.87
N GLY A 68 13.63 -13.97 6.84
CA GLY A 68 14.66 -13.11 7.35
C GLY A 68 14.63 -11.69 6.80
N CYS A 69 15.58 -10.89 7.25
CA CYS A 69 15.75 -9.51 6.79
C CYS A 69 16.12 -9.48 5.30
N ALA A 70 15.30 -8.81 4.51
CA ALA A 70 15.41 -8.75 3.04
C ALA A 70 16.11 -7.50 2.53
N LEU A 71 16.00 -6.37 3.26
CA LEU A 71 16.64 -5.10 2.94
C LEU A 71 16.73 -4.25 4.21
N LYS A 72 17.85 -3.56 4.42
CA LYS A 72 18.05 -2.62 5.54
C LYS A 72 18.19 -1.20 5.03
N LEU A 73 17.77 -0.23 5.85
CA LEU A 73 17.96 1.20 5.59
C LEU A 73 19.42 1.55 5.32
N GLU A 74 20.36 0.98 6.09
CA GLU A 74 21.82 1.22 5.94
C GLU A 74 22.39 0.78 4.58
N ASP A 75 21.69 -0.13 3.88
CA ASP A 75 22.08 -0.64 2.55
C ASP A 75 21.46 0.18 1.40
N ILE A 76 20.72 1.26 1.71
CA ILE A 76 20.08 2.13 0.72
C ILE A 76 20.87 3.45 0.61
N PRO A 77 21.64 3.66 -0.47
CA PRO A 77 22.65 4.74 -0.52
C PRO A 77 22.08 6.15 -0.42
N TRP A 78 20.85 6.35 -0.86
CA TRP A 78 20.19 7.65 -0.94
C TRP A 78 19.27 7.95 0.26
N ALA A 79 18.80 6.90 0.98
CA ALA A 79 17.88 7.05 2.09
C ALA A 79 18.57 7.56 3.37
N SER A 80 17.79 8.16 4.25
CA SER A 80 18.24 8.64 5.56
C SER A 80 17.46 8.05 6.72
N LYS A 81 16.15 7.81 6.55
CA LYS A 81 15.27 7.25 7.59
C LYS A 81 13.94 6.75 7.00
N GLN A 82 13.18 6.01 7.80
CA GLN A 82 11.78 5.65 7.57
C GLN A 82 11.55 4.89 6.26
N VAL A 83 11.90 3.61 6.25
CA VAL A 83 11.56 2.69 5.17
C VAL A 83 10.14 2.17 5.41
N TRP A 84 9.14 2.80 4.74
CA TRP A 84 7.72 2.54 4.97
C TRP A 84 7.13 1.48 4.02
N ALA A 85 5.81 1.45 3.86
CA ALA A 85 5.04 0.44 3.17
C ALA A 85 5.60 0.02 1.80
N PRO A 86 6.09 -1.22 1.64
CA PRO A 86 6.70 -1.69 0.39
C PRO A 86 5.72 -2.41 -0.51
N ASP A 87 6.17 -2.70 -1.73
CA ASP A 87 5.55 -3.63 -2.66
C ASP A 87 6.62 -4.51 -3.35
N CYS A 88 6.20 -5.55 -4.05
CA CYS A 88 7.10 -6.41 -4.82
C CYS A 88 6.43 -6.93 -6.09
N VAL A 89 7.15 -6.90 -7.20
CA VAL A 89 6.68 -7.45 -8.47
C VAL A 89 7.74 -8.33 -9.12
N GLU A 90 7.30 -9.36 -9.82
CA GLU A 90 8.19 -10.21 -10.63
C GLU A 90 8.22 -9.70 -12.07
N LYS A 91 9.42 -9.67 -12.67
CA LYS A 91 9.62 -9.47 -14.11
C LYS A 91 10.86 -10.21 -14.59
N ASP A 92 10.68 -11.04 -15.61
CA ASP A 92 11.78 -11.76 -16.28
C ASP A 92 12.66 -12.58 -15.32
N GLY A 93 12.04 -13.21 -14.31
CA GLY A 93 12.73 -14.03 -13.31
C GLY A 93 13.50 -13.24 -12.26
N LYS A 94 13.29 -11.93 -12.18
CA LYS A 94 13.79 -11.05 -11.13
C LYS A 94 12.63 -10.49 -10.32
N TYR A 95 12.91 -10.16 -9.07
CA TYR A 95 11.95 -9.56 -8.15
C TYR A 95 12.36 -8.12 -7.86
N TYR A 96 11.46 -7.20 -8.13
CA TYR A 96 11.63 -5.77 -7.94
C TYR A 96 10.88 -5.36 -6.68
N PHE A 97 11.62 -5.12 -5.62
CA PHE A 97 11.10 -4.65 -4.36
C PHE A 97 11.02 -3.12 -4.40
N VAL A 98 9.82 -2.59 -4.28
CA VAL A 98 9.50 -1.16 -4.41
C VAL A 98 9.20 -0.62 -3.03
N PHE A 99 9.84 0.46 -2.63
CA PHE A 99 9.72 0.97 -1.25
C PHE A 99 9.88 2.48 -1.17
N PRO A 100 9.18 3.17 -0.26
CA PRO A 100 9.42 4.56 0.03
C PRO A 100 10.43 4.67 1.16
N ALA A 101 11.25 5.70 1.10
CA ALA A 101 12.09 6.14 2.21
C ALA A 101 12.33 7.64 2.13
N ARG A 102 12.64 8.27 3.25
CA ARG A 102 13.04 9.68 3.23
C ARG A 102 14.49 9.81 2.75
N ASP A 103 14.70 10.72 1.81
CA ASP A 103 16.03 11.12 1.36
C ASP A 103 16.75 11.99 2.42
N LYS A 104 17.97 12.41 2.13
CA LYS A 104 18.80 13.21 3.05
C LYS A 104 18.27 14.63 3.27
N GLU A 105 17.30 15.06 2.45
CA GLU A 105 16.63 16.37 2.56
C GLU A 105 15.27 16.25 3.29
N GLY A 106 14.85 15.03 3.65
CA GLY A 106 13.63 14.75 4.39
C GLY A 106 12.39 14.52 3.53
N PHE A 107 12.56 14.42 2.21
CA PHE A 107 11.47 14.10 1.30
C PHE A 107 11.35 12.60 1.08
N PHE A 108 10.13 12.09 1.09
CA PHE A 108 9.89 10.73 0.65
C PHE A 108 10.16 10.57 -0.85
N ARG A 109 10.88 9.49 -1.17
CA ARG A 109 11.17 9.02 -2.53
C ARG A 109 10.84 7.55 -2.64
N ILE A 110 10.57 7.09 -3.84
CA ILE A 110 10.32 5.68 -4.10
C ILE A 110 11.58 5.06 -4.71
N GLY A 111 12.09 4.03 -4.05
CA GLY A 111 13.26 3.28 -4.50
C GLY A 111 12.91 1.90 -5.02
N ILE A 112 13.87 1.29 -5.70
CA ILE A 112 13.82 -0.09 -6.18
C ILE A 112 15.02 -0.84 -5.59
N ALA A 113 14.78 -2.06 -5.16
CA ALA A 113 15.82 -3.04 -4.87
C ALA A 113 15.51 -4.33 -5.65
N ILE A 114 16.55 -5.01 -6.16
CA ILE A 114 16.37 -6.15 -7.04
C ILE A 114 16.91 -7.42 -6.38
N GLY A 115 16.14 -8.50 -6.44
CA GLY A 115 16.49 -9.82 -5.96
C GLY A 115 16.32 -10.90 -7.02
N ASP A 116 16.98 -12.04 -6.79
CA ASP A 116 16.86 -13.23 -7.65
C ASP A 116 15.75 -14.19 -7.18
N LYS A 117 15.20 -13.93 -6.00
CA LYS A 117 14.17 -14.74 -5.35
C LYS A 117 13.13 -13.85 -4.69
N PRO A 118 11.89 -14.33 -4.54
CA PRO A 118 10.82 -13.55 -3.91
C PRO A 118 11.13 -13.19 -2.45
N GLU A 119 11.84 -14.05 -1.72
CA GLU A 119 12.25 -13.79 -0.34
C GLU A 119 13.49 -12.88 -0.20
N GLY A 120 14.09 -12.48 -1.32
CA GLY A 120 15.34 -11.72 -1.32
C GLY A 120 16.60 -12.59 -1.12
N PRO A 121 17.73 -12.03 -0.60
CA PRO A 121 17.88 -10.61 -0.25
C PRO A 121 17.77 -9.69 -1.46
N PHE A 122 17.35 -8.46 -1.24
CA PHE A 122 17.26 -7.43 -2.27
C PHE A 122 18.45 -6.47 -2.18
N LYS A 123 18.95 -6.06 -3.35
CA LYS A 123 19.99 -5.05 -3.46
C LYS A 123 19.39 -3.74 -3.97
N ALA A 124 19.46 -2.69 -3.15
CA ALA A 124 18.94 -1.38 -3.52
C ALA A 124 19.72 -0.79 -4.69
N GLU A 125 18.98 -0.14 -5.59
CA GLU A 125 19.55 0.69 -6.64
C GLU A 125 20.23 1.92 -6.01
N PRO A 126 21.28 2.47 -6.65
CA PRO A 126 22.06 3.58 -6.08
C PRO A 126 21.26 4.88 -5.95
N ASN A 127 20.15 5.00 -6.68
CA ASN A 127 19.27 6.16 -6.68
C ASN A 127 17.81 5.73 -6.60
N TYR A 128 16.94 6.61 -6.10
CA TYR A 128 15.49 6.44 -6.18
C TYR A 128 14.98 6.65 -7.61
N ILE A 129 13.74 6.24 -7.90
CA ILE A 129 13.08 6.48 -9.18
C ILE A 129 13.05 7.99 -9.47
N PRO A 130 13.65 8.47 -10.56
CA PRO A 130 13.72 9.89 -10.88
C PRO A 130 12.32 10.53 -10.94
N GLY A 131 12.13 11.65 -10.24
CA GLY A 131 10.85 12.37 -10.16
C GLY A 131 9.83 11.76 -9.21
N SER A 132 10.14 10.66 -8.51
CA SER A 132 9.25 10.06 -7.52
C SER A 132 9.16 10.92 -6.24
N TYR A 133 8.03 10.80 -5.56
CA TYR A 133 7.74 11.47 -4.29
C TYR A 133 6.65 10.70 -3.55
N SER A 134 6.39 11.07 -2.28
CA SER A 134 5.37 10.46 -1.43
C SER A 134 5.63 8.98 -1.12
N ILE A 135 4.60 8.22 -0.75
CA ILE A 135 4.68 6.90 -0.11
C ILE A 135 3.75 5.88 -0.78
N ASP A 136 3.72 4.69 -0.21
CA ASP A 136 2.77 3.60 -0.50
C ASP A 136 2.78 3.19 -1.99
N PRO A 137 3.93 2.82 -2.56
CA PRO A 137 3.97 2.33 -3.92
C PRO A 137 3.24 0.99 -4.06
N CYS A 138 2.46 0.85 -5.14
CA CYS A 138 1.96 -0.44 -5.62
C CYS A 138 2.34 -0.58 -7.09
N MET A 139 3.06 -1.63 -7.44
CA MET A 139 3.50 -1.90 -8.81
C MET A 139 2.60 -2.96 -9.44
N PHE A 140 1.66 -2.51 -10.26
CA PHE A 140 0.66 -3.36 -10.90
C PHE A 140 1.10 -3.82 -12.30
N PRO A 141 1.32 -5.14 -12.52
CA PRO A 141 1.51 -5.71 -13.86
C PRO A 141 0.16 -5.89 -14.55
N ASP A 142 -0.08 -5.15 -15.64
CA ASP A 142 -1.33 -5.29 -16.39
C ASP A 142 -1.21 -6.32 -17.53
N THR A 143 -2.34 -6.79 -17.99
CA THR A 143 -2.49 -7.73 -19.11
C THR A 143 -2.07 -7.16 -20.47
N ASP A 144 -1.86 -5.85 -20.56
CA ASP A 144 -1.27 -5.19 -21.74
C ASP A 144 0.27 -5.31 -21.82
N GLY A 145 0.87 -5.96 -20.81
CA GLY A 145 2.32 -6.17 -20.71
C GLY A 145 3.07 -5.00 -20.09
N LYS A 146 2.38 -3.96 -19.65
CA LYS A 146 2.98 -2.83 -18.95
C LYS A 146 2.88 -2.99 -17.44
N TYR A 147 3.76 -2.28 -16.76
CA TYR A 147 3.75 -2.14 -15.31
C TYR A 147 3.36 -0.71 -14.95
N TYR A 148 2.39 -0.58 -14.07
CA TYR A 148 1.91 0.71 -13.59
C TYR A 148 2.26 0.87 -12.13
N LEU A 149 2.95 1.96 -11.80
CA LEU A 149 3.21 2.36 -10.42
C LEU A 149 2.08 3.28 -9.95
N THR A 150 1.35 2.89 -8.91
CA THR A 150 0.48 3.79 -8.15
C THR A 150 1.14 4.15 -6.84
N PHE A 151 0.95 5.37 -6.35
CA PHE A 151 1.57 5.82 -5.12
C PHE A 151 0.90 7.07 -4.55
N GLY A 152 1.14 7.33 -3.27
CA GLY A 152 0.77 8.56 -2.62
C GLY A 152 0.07 8.36 -1.28
N GLY A 153 0.41 9.20 -0.31
CA GLY A 153 -0.29 9.34 0.96
C GLY A 153 -0.16 10.78 1.46
N ILE A 154 -1.23 11.32 2.04
CA ILE A 154 -1.24 12.69 2.56
C ILE A 154 -0.60 12.79 3.95
N TRP A 155 -0.46 13.96 4.51
CA TRP A 155 0.19 14.30 5.79
C TRP A 155 1.66 13.82 5.83
N GLY A 156 2.01 12.88 6.70
CA GLY A 156 3.35 12.32 6.79
C GLY A 156 3.89 11.78 5.46
N GLY A 157 3.00 11.33 4.57
CA GLY A 157 3.32 10.90 3.21
C GLY A 157 3.55 12.04 2.21
N GLN A 158 3.29 13.29 2.57
CA GLN A 158 3.62 14.52 1.83
C GLN A 158 2.85 14.73 0.51
N LEU A 159 1.88 13.88 0.15
CA LEU A 159 1.16 13.99 -1.14
C LEU A 159 0.40 15.32 -1.27
N ASP A 160 -0.21 15.79 -0.18
CA ASP A 160 -0.96 17.05 -0.12
C ASP A 160 -0.08 18.28 -0.40
N GLN A 161 1.24 18.17 -0.24
CA GLN A 161 2.20 19.21 -0.58
C GLN A 161 2.58 19.24 -2.06
N TYR A 162 2.20 18.20 -2.83
CA TYR A 162 2.45 18.14 -4.28
C TYR A 162 1.21 18.53 -5.06
N ARG A 163 1.33 19.57 -5.90
CA ARG A 163 0.31 19.97 -6.88
C ARG A 163 0.92 19.94 -8.27
N ASN A 164 0.25 19.32 -9.24
CA ASN A 164 0.80 19.15 -10.57
C ASN A 164 2.23 18.55 -10.54
N ASN A 165 2.44 17.55 -9.70
CA ASN A 165 3.72 16.86 -9.46
C ASN A 165 4.85 17.80 -8.95
N LYS A 166 4.51 18.95 -8.39
CA LYS A 166 5.47 19.94 -7.84
C LYS A 166 5.20 20.18 -6.38
N TRP A 167 6.24 20.07 -5.57
CA TRP A 167 6.20 20.35 -4.15
C TRP A 167 6.12 21.84 -3.85
N SER A 168 5.32 22.18 -2.84
CA SER A 168 5.34 23.49 -2.20
C SER A 168 4.90 23.36 -0.75
N ALA A 169 5.62 24.02 0.16
CA ALA A 169 5.24 24.09 1.58
C ALA A 169 3.92 24.86 1.82
N ASP A 170 3.47 25.65 0.85
CA ASP A 170 2.22 26.40 0.92
C ASP A 170 1.00 25.54 0.58
N ASN A 171 1.21 24.40 -0.10
CA ASN A 171 0.15 23.46 -0.42
C ASN A 171 -0.32 22.73 0.84
N LYS A 172 -1.63 22.51 0.92
CA LYS A 172 -2.28 21.81 2.04
C LYS A 172 -3.33 20.84 1.52
N GLU A 173 -3.72 19.95 2.39
CA GLU A 173 -4.85 19.06 2.14
C GLU A 173 -6.10 19.86 1.74
N PRO A 174 -6.78 19.50 0.61
CA PRO A 174 -8.02 20.12 0.20
C PRO A 174 -9.12 19.97 1.25
N GLN A 175 -9.94 21.01 1.41
CA GLN A 175 -11.02 21.06 2.38
C GLN A 175 -12.36 21.39 1.73
N GLY A 176 -13.48 21.00 2.39
CA GLY A 176 -14.81 21.35 1.94
C GLY A 176 -15.11 20.90 0.50
N ASP A 177 -15.48 21.85 -0.36
CA ASP A 177 -15.83 21.58 -1.76
C ASP A 177 -14.63 21.54 -2.73
N GLU A 178 -13.41 21.71 -2.24
CA GLU A 178 -12.22 21.57 -3.07
C GLU A 178 -12.07 20.10 -3.51
N GLU A 179 -11.58 19.88 -4.73
CA GLU A 179 -11.30 18.52 -5.24
C GLU A 179 -10.30 17.80 -4.34
N ALA A 180 -10.62 16.58 -3.92
CA ALA A 180 -9.79 15.80 -3.00
C ALA A 180 -8.41 15.48 -3.61
N CYS A 181 -7.38 15.35 -2.76
CA CYS A 181 -6.16 14.68 -3.15
C CYS A 181 -6.46 13.23 -3.53
N THR A 182 -5.70 12.69 -4.46
CA THR A 182 -5.81 11.28 -4.85
C THR A 182 -4.44 10.70 -5.20
N ALA A 183 -4.36 9.37 -5.21
CA ALA A 183 -3.13 8.67 -5.62
C ALA A 183 -2.70 9.06 -7.04
N LYS A 184 -1.45 8.85 -7.30
CA LYS A 184 -0.85 8.99 -8.63
C LYS A 184 -0.75 7.64 -9.32
N ILE A 185 -0.81 7.65 -10.65
CA ILE A 185 -0.55 6.48 -11.49
C ILE A 185 0.38 6.88 -12.64
N VAL A 186 1.33 6.01 -12.94
CA VAL A 186 2.28 6.22 -14.03
C VAL A 186 2.73 4.88 -14.61
N PRO A 187 2.83 4.71 -15.94
CA PRO A 187 3.47 3.54 -16.53
C PRO A 187 4.98 3.60 -16.30
N MET A 188 5.57 2.47 -16.01
CA MET A 188 7.02 2.34 -15.87
C MET A 188 7.66 2.04 -17.23
N LYS A 189 8.93 2.47 -17.40
CA LYS A 189 9.77 1.97 -18.48
C LYS A 189 10.04 0.48 -18.31
N ASP A 190 10.47 -0.17 -19.36
CA ASP A 190 10.69 -1.62 -19.38
C ASP A 190 11.69 -2.12 -18.32
N ASN A 191 12.64 -1.27 -17.93
CA ASN A 191 13.60 -1.57 -16.86
C ASN A 191 13.00 -1.49 -15.42
N LEU A 192 11.77 -1.00 -15.25
CA LEU A 192 11.08 -0.71 -14.00
C LEU A 192 11.80 0.28 -13.06
N LEU A 193 12.86 0.93 -13.51
CA LEU A 193 13.66 1.88 -12.71
C LEU A 193 13.30 3.35 -12.97
N GLU A 194 12.45 3.59 -13.95
CA GLU A 194 12.09 4.94 -14.38
C GLU A 194 10.62 5.00 -14.77
N MET A 195 9.98 6.11 -14.45
CA MET A 195 8.65 6.45 -14.98
C MET A 195 8.74 6.74 -16.49
N ALA A 196 7.76 6.26 -17.27
CA ALA A 196 7.73 6.46 -18.72
C ALA A 196 7.14 7.84 -19.10
N GLU A 197 6.35 8.43 -18.23
CA GLU A 197 5.72 9.74 -18.41
C GLU A 197 5.55 10.44 -17.03
N GLU A 198 4.97 11.63 -17.01
CA GLU A 198 4.59 12.29 -15.74
C GLU A 198 3.42 11.56 -15.05
N PRO A 199 3.44 11.41 -13.73
CA PRO A 199 2.34 10.82 -12.98
C PRO A 199 1.01 11.58 -13.17
N LYS A 200 -0.09 10.84 -13.28
CA LYS A 200 -1.46 11.35 -13.40
C LYS A 200 -2.25 11.07 -12.13
N ASP A 201 -3.23 11.89 -11.85
CA ASP A 201 -4.17 11.68 -10.75
C ASP A 201 -5.13 10.53 -11.05
N ILE A 202 -5.35 9.64 -10.08
CA ILE A 202 -6.42 8.64 -10.13
C ILE A 202 -7.70 9.32 -9.66
N MET A 203 -8.47 9.87 -10.58
CA MET A 203 -9.73 10.56 -10.25
C MET A 203 -10.78 9.56 -9.78
N ILE A 204 -11.38 9.82 -8.60
CA ILE A 204 -12.49 9.06 -8.05
C ILE A 204 -13.76 9.91 -8.14
N LEU A 205 -14.80 9.35 -8.77
CA LEU A 205 -16.09 10.00 -8.98
C LEU A 205 -17.13 9.42 -8.01
N ASP A 206 -18.05 10.27 -7.59
CA ASP A 206 -19.28 9.85 -6.91
C ASP A 206 -20.29 9.17 -7.88
N GLU A 207 -21.44 8.77 -7.36
CA GLU A 207 -22.52 8.14 -8.11
C GLU A 207 -23.17 9.06 -9.17
N ASN A 208 -22.89 10.37 -9.12
CA ASN A 208 -23.37 11.37 -10.08
C ASN A 208 -22.30 11.74 -11.11
N GLY A 209 -21.14 11.09 -11.07
CA GLY A 209 -20.02 11.33 -11.97
C GLY A 209 -19.22 12.59 -11.65
N LYS A 210 -19.29 13.10 -10.41
CA LYS A 210 -18.51 14.26 -9.95
C LYS A 210 -17.29 13.79 -9.15
N PRO A 211 -16.14 14.47 -9.26
CA PRO A 211 -14.99 14.19 -8.41
C PRO A 211 -15.34 14.30 -6.92
N LEU A 212 -14.78 13.40 -6.11
CA LEU A 212 -14.87 13.49 -4.65
C LEU A 212 -14.16 14.75 -4.16
N THR A 213 -14.63 15.31 -3.05
CA THR A 213 -14.10 16.54 -2.47
C THR A 213 -13.34 16.30 -1.17
N GLY A 214 -12.55 17.27 -0.72
CA GLY A 214 -11.82 17.22 0.54
C GLY A 214 -12.71 17.03 1.76
N GLY A 215 -13.94 17.56 1.72
CA GLY A 215 -14.95 17.36 2.77
C GLY A 215 -15.62 15.99 2.78
N ASP A 216 -15.41 15.16 1.78
CA ASP A 216 -16.00 13.83 1.68
C ASP A 216 -15.13 12.76 2.38
N GLU A 217 -14.87 12.95 3.66
CA GLU A 217 -13.91 12.16 4.44
C GLU A 217 -14.22 10.65 4.46
N ALA A 218 -15.46 10.25 4.29
CA ALA A 218 -15.87 8.85 4.30
C ALA A 218 -15.57 8.11 2.99
N ARG A 219 -15.25 8.83 1.92
CA ARG A 219 -15.04 8.26 0.58
C ARG A 219 -13.75 8.71 -0.09
N ARG A 220 -13.22 9.89 0.28
CA ARG A 220 -12.02 10.43 -0.33
C ARG A 220 -10.77 9.62 -0.03
N TYR A 221 -9.84 9.66 -0.94
CA TYR A 221 -8.53 9.06 -0.79
C TYR A 221 -7.72 9.72 0.33
N PHE A 222 -6.96 8.89 1.06
CA PHE A 222 -5.97 9.35 2.03
C PHE A 222 -4.58 8.74 1.74
N GLU A 223 -4.48 7.41 1.68
CA GLU A 223 -3.24 6.67 1.46
C GLU A 223 -3.53 5.22 1.02
N ASP A 224 -2.49 4.39 0.87
CA ASP A 224 -2.61 2.96 0.62
C ASP A 224 -3.26 2.63 -0.74
N PRO A 225 -2.72 3.10 -1.85
CA PRO A 225 -3.30 2.80 -3.16
C PRO A 225 -2.94 1.38 -3.59
N TRP A 226 -3.94 0.51 -3.72
CA TRP A 226 -3.77 -0.82 -4.30
C TRP A 226 -4.58 -0.95 -5.58
N LEU A 227 -3.96 -1.53 -6.62
CA LEU A 227 -4.59 -1.72 -7.92
C LEU A 227 -4.58 -3.20 -8.29
N PHE A 228 -5.74 -3.74 -8.63
CA PHE A 228 -5.86 -5.08 -9.19
C PHE A 228 -6.93 -5.14 -10.27
N LYS A 229 -6.96 -6.26 -11.04
CA LYS A 229 -7.91 -6.46 -12.12
C LYS A 229 -8.65 -7.77 -11.93
N LYS A 230 -9.98 -7.75 -12.13
CA LYS A 230 -10.82 -8.94 -12.17
C LYS A 230 -11.69 -8.91 -13.42
N GLY A 231 -11.45 -9.85 -14.32
CA GLY A 231 -12.02 -9.78 -15.65
C GLY A 231 -11.58 -8.50 -16.37
N ASP A 232 -12.53 -7.72 -16.87
CA ASP A 232 -12.28 -6.46 -17.57
C ASP A 232 -12.37 -5.21 -16.67
N THR A 233 -12.46 -5.42 -15.34
CA THR A 233 -12.65 -4.32 -14.39
C THR A 233 -11.40 -4.12 -13.56
N TYR A 234 -10.91 -2.89 -13.54
CA TYR A 234 -9.89 -2.43 -12.61
C TYR A 234 -10.53 -2.02 -11.30
N TYR A 235 -9.97 -2.46 -10.21
CA TYR A 235 -10.35 -2.11 -8.84
C TYR A 235 -9.20 -1.30 -8.25
N PHE A 236 -9.49 -0.06 -7.92
CA PHE A 236 -8.61 0.81 -7.16
C PHE A 236 -9.11 0.83 -5.72
N THR A 237 -8.29 0.38 -4.79
CA THR A 237 -8.65 0.27 -3.38
C THR A 237 -7.72 1.13 -2.53
N TYR A 238 -8.22 1.69 -1.42
CA TYR A 238 -7.50 2.71 -0.66
C TYR A 238 -8.10 2.93 0.73
N SER A 239 -7.31 3.51 1.62
CA SER A 239 -7.72 4.02 2.94
C SER A 239 -8.26 5.44 2.87
N THR A 240 -9.29 5.73 3.68
CA THR A 240 -9.88 7.07 3.81
C THR A 240 -9.24 7.93 4.91
N GLY A 241 -8.33 7.36 5.71
CA GLY A 241 -7.65 8.06 6.81
C GLY A 241 -8.55 8.32 7.99
N THR A 242 -8.98 9.56 8.20
CA THR A 242 -9.72 10.02 9.38
C THR A 242 -10.99 9.23 9.72
N THR A 243 -11.65 8.63 8.76
CA THR A 243 -12.80 7.74 8.96
C THR A 243 -12.43 6.28 9.08
N HIS A 244 -11.13 5.93 8.90
CA HIS A 244 -10.57 4.59 9.06
C HIS A 244 -11.24 3.49 8.21
N LEU A 245 -11.82 3.86 7.06
CA LEU A 245 -12.45 2.93 6.15
C LEU A 245 -11.45 2.47 5.08
N LEU A 246 -11.55 1.22 4.67
CA LEU A 246 -10.95 0.72 3.45
C LEU A 246 -12.02 0.71 2.36
N CYS A 247 -11.81 1.46 1.29
CA CYS A 247 -12.77 1.67 0.22
C CYS A 247 -12.27 1.14 -1.12
N TYR A 248 -13.18 1.03 -2.09
CA TYR A 248 -12.84 0.72 -3.48
C TYR A 248 -13.61 1.58 -4.46
N ALA A 249 -13.01 1.75 -5.62
CA ALA A 249 -13.61 2.35 -6.80
C ALA A 249 -13.27 1.49 -8.04
N THR A 250 -14.08 1.55 -9.08
CA THR A 250 -13.92 0.70 -10.26
C THR A 250 -13.86 1.48 -11.56
N SER A 251 -13.13 0.95 -12.54
CA SER A 251 -13.04 1.50 -13.89
C SER A 251 -12.85 0.40 -14.93
N LYS A 252 -13.12 0.73 -16.21
CA LYS A 252 -12.72 -0.09 -17.37
C LYS A 252 -11.39 0.36 -17.98
N ASN A 253 -10.81 1.42 -17.45
CA ASN A 253 -9.54 1.97 -17.89
C ASN A 253 -8.58 2.07 -16.69
N VAL A 254 -7.34 1.62 -16.86
CA VAL A 254 -6.32 1.63 -15.80
C VAL A 254 -6.07 3.04 -15.24
N TYR A 255 -6.19 4.07 -16.05
CA TYR A 255 -6.08 5.48 -15.61
C TYR A 255 -7.37 6.06 -15.02
N GLY A 256 -8.46 5.30 -15.05
CA GLY A 256 -9.77 5.82 -14.65
C GLY A 256 -10.47 6.66 -15.73
N PRO A 257 -11.40 7.58 -15.35
CA PRO A 257 -11.80 7.82 -13.96
C PRO A 257 -12.42 6.58 -13.31
N TYR A 258 -12.30 6.50 -12.00
CA TYR A 258 -12.88 5.42 -11.21
C TYR A 258 -14.16 5.89 -10.55
N THR A 259 -15.19 5.06 -10.53
CA THR A 259 -16.43 5.33 -9.80
C THR A 259 -16.37 4.67 -8.42
N TYR A 260 -16.67 5.42 -7.36
CA TYR A 260 -16.73 4.89 -6.00
C TYR A 260 -17.69 3.71 -5.91
N GLY A 261 -17.22 2.59 -5.36
CA GLY A 261 -17.95 1.34 -5.29
C GLY A 261 -18.46 0.99 -3.89
N GLY A 262 -17.81 1.48 -2.84
CA GLY A 262 -18.19 1.21 -1.46
C GLY A 262 -17.04 0.91 -0.52
N VAL A 263 -17.39 0.37 0.64
CA VAL A 263 -16.48 0.01 1.72
C VAL A 263 -16.14 -1.48 1.64
N ILE A 264 -14.85 -1.80 1.72
CA ILE A 264 -14.33 -3.18 1.82
C ILE A 264 -14.26 -3.63 3.28
N LEU A 265 -13.67 -2.78 4.15
CA LEU A 265 -13.45 -3.08 5.55
C LEU A 265 -13.83 -1.88 6.41
N THR A 266 -14.62 -2.13 7.47
CA THR A 266 -14.92 -1.11 8.48
C THR A 266 -13.72 -0.91 9.40
N PRO A 267 -13.69 0.15 10.24
CA PRO A 267 -12.53 0.47 11.07
C PRO A 267 -12.00 -0.70 11.87
N VAL A 268 -10.69 -0.86 11.87
CA VAL A 268 -9.95 -1.80 12.71
C VAL A 268 -9.51 -1.14 14.02
N LEU A 269 -8.97 -1.92 14.96
CA LEU A 269 -8.32 -1.36 16.15
C LEU A 269 -6.98 -0.70 15.74
N GLY A 270 -6.82 0.56 16.04
CA GLY A 270 -5.66 1.38 15.71
C GLY A 270 -6.04 2.58 14.84
N TRP A 271 -5.05 3.21 14.18
CA TRP A 271 -5.28 4.34 13.30
C TRP A 271 -6.00 3.87 12.02
N THR A 272 -5.43 3.93 10.88
CA THR A 272 -6.00 3.38 9.65
C THR A 272 -5.34 2.04 9.29
N THR A 273 -5.95 1.25 8.43
CA THR A 273 -5.32 0.03 7.91
C THR A 273 -4.71 0.25 6.54
N HIS A 274 -3.64 -0.44 6.27
CA HIS A 274 -3.02 -0.57 4.95
C HIS A 274 -3.17 -2.02 4.49
N HIS A 275 -3.37 -2.24 3.18
CA HIS A 275 -3.82 -3.54 2.68
C HIS A 275 -3.18 -3.95 1.36
N SER A 276 -3.44 -5.18 1.00
CA SER A 276 -3.31 -5.71 -0.35
C SER A 276 -4.41 -6.74 -0.63
N ILE A 277 -4.68 -6.98 -1.90
CA ILE A 277 -5.70 -7.94 -2.35
C ILE A 277 -5.08 -8.86 -3.39
N LEU A 278 -5.23 -10.17 -3.20
CA LEU A 278 -4.75 -11.17 -4.14
C LEU A 278 -5.76 -12.30 -4.36
N GLU A 279 -5.63 -12.98 -5.49
CA GLU A 279 -6.31 -14.24 -5.75
C GLU A 279 -5.35 -15.41 -5.52
N PHE A 280 -5.80 -16.40 -4.73
CA PHE A 280 -5.06 -17.62 -4.47
C PHE A 280 -6.00 -18.83 -4.50
N ASN A 281 -5.69 -19.82 -5.33
CA ASN A 281 -6.50 -21.05 -5.50
C ASN A 281 -7.99 -20.78 -5.79
N GLY A 282 -8.27 -19.77 -6.61
CA GLY A 282 -9.63 -19.39 -7.03
C GLY A 282 -10.46 -18.65 -5.98
N LYS A 283 -9.84 -18.21 -4.91
CA LYS A 283 -10.42 -17.38 -3.87
C LYS A 283 -9.67 -16.07 -3.76
N TRP A 284 -10.37 -15.02 -3.34
CA TRP A 284 -9.79 -13.70 -3.12
C TRP A 284 -9.57 -13.46 -1.64
N TYR A 285 -8.44 -12.82 -1.31
CA TYR A 285 -8.04 -12.55 0.06
C TYR A 285 -7.63 -11.10 0.20
N LEU A 286 -8.10 -10.49 1.30
CA LEU A 286 -7.64 -9.20 1.80
C LEU A 286 -6.58 -9.45 2.88
N PHE A 287 -5.39 -8.93 2.67
CA PHE A 287 -4.35 -8.78 3.70
C PHE A 287 -4.42 -7.36 4.24
N TYR A 288 -4.34 -7.20 5.54
CA TYR A 288 -4.48 -5.90 6.22
C TYR A 288 -3.74 -5.92 7.56
N HIS A 289 -3.65 -4.80 8.24
CA HIS A 289 -3.13 -4.76 9.60
C HIS A 289 -4.13 -4.18 10.59
N ASP A 290 -3.93 -4.47 11.87
CA ASP A 290 -4.52 -3.79 13.02
C ASP A 290 -3.51 -3.70 14.17
N CYS A 291 -3.96 -3.22 15.34
CA CYS A 291 -3.13 -3.08 16.54
C CYS A 291 -3.56 -4.04 17.66
N GLU A 292 -4.15 -5.20 17.35
CA GLU A 292 -4.68 -6.13 18.36
C GLU A 292 -3.61 -6.57 19.36
N ARG A 293 -2.44 -6.99 18.89
CA ARG A 293 -1.35 -7.49 19.73
C ARG A 293 -0.85 -6.47 20.76
N SER A 294 -0.85 -5.19 20.39
CA SER A 294 -0.40 -4.09 21.25
C SER A 294 -1.50 -3.46 22.08
N GLY A 295 -2.76 -3.90 21.89
CA GLY A 295 -3.92 -3.30 22.56
C GLY A 295 -4.26 -1.90 22.04
N GLY A 296 -3.90 -1.57 20.78
CA GLY A 296 -4.27 -0.33 20.12
C GLY A 296 -3.14 0.71 19.97
N VAL A 297 -1.88 0.32 20.16
CA VAL A 297 -0.75 1.23 19.94
C VAL A 297 -0.46 1.35 18.45
N ASN A 298 -0.63 2.55 17.88
CA ASN A 298 -0.63 2.81 16.44
C ASN A 298 0.65 2.38 15.70
N GLN A 299 1.81 2.49 16.33
CA GLN A 299 3.11 2.10 15.76
C GLN A 299 3.57 0.69 16.20
N LYS A 300 2.66 -0.17 16.69
CA LYS A 300 2.91 -1.57 17.05
C LYS A 300 1.83 -2.45 16.48
N ARG A 301 1.85 -2.58 15.16
CA ARG A 301 0.81 -3.21 14.36
C ARG A 301 1.05 -4.71 14.17
N ASN A 302 0.07 -5.40 13.67
CA ASN A 302 0.18 -6.79 13.26
C ASN A 302 -0.62 -7.07 11.99
N ILE A 303 -0.01 -7.80 11.07
CA ILE A 303 -0.65 -8.19 9.81
C ILE A 303 -1.61 -9.36 10.03
N LYS A 304 -2.70 -9.33 9.26
CA LYS A 304 -3.76 -10.35 9.22
C LYS A 304 -4.23 -10.57 7.79
N PHE A 305 -5.06 -11.58 7.57
CA PHE A 305 -5.80 -11.75 6.31
C PHE A 305 -7.19 -12.31 6.53
N ARG A 306 -8.03 -12.19 5.49
CA ARG A 306 -9.39 -12.74 5.44
C ARG A 306 -9.76 -13.12 4.01
N GLU A 307 -10.61 -14.13 3.83
CA GLU A 307 -11.28 -14.36 2.55
C GLU A 307 -12.21 -13.19 2.23
N MET A 308 -12.09 -12.63 1.02
CA MET A 308 -12.89 -11.54 0.49
C MET A 308 -13.85 -12.06 -0.57
N LYS A 309 -15.08 -11.57 -0.60
CA LYS A 309 -16.10 -12.00 -1.55
C LYS A 309 -16.58 -10.88 -2.43
N PHE A 310 -16.86 -11.23 -3.67
CA PHE A 310 -17.53 -10.35 -4.62
C PHE A 310 -19.02 -10.65 -4.68
N LYS A 311 -19.82 -9.60 -4.83
CA LYS A 311 -21.25 -9.66 -5.15
C LYS A 311 -21.44 -10.05 -6.62
N GLU A 312 -22.68 -10.42 -7.00
CA GLU A 312 -23.01 -10.78 -8.39
C GLU A 312 -22.80 -9.62 -9.39
N ASP A 313 -22.96 -8.39 -8.93
CA ASP A 313 -22.76 -7.16 -9.73
C ASP A 313 -21.28 -6.75 -9.85
N GLY A 314 -20.36 -7.50 -9.24
CA GLY A 314 -18.93 -7.20 -9.20
C GLY A 314 -18.51 -6.30 -8.03
N GLY A 315 -19.45 -5.83 -7.21
CA GLY A 315 -19.13 -5.12 -5.98
C GLY A 315 -18.42 -6.02 -4.96
N ILE A 316 -17.70 -5.43 -4.01
CA ILE A 316 -17.05 -6.16 -2.92
C ILE A 316 -17.99 -6.20 -1.71
N GLU A 317 -18.10 -7.37 -1.04
CA GLU A 317 -18.84 -7.47 0.21
C GLU A 317 -18.06 -6.77 1.33
N THR A 318 -18.76 -5.91 2.09
CA THR A 318 -18.17 -5.21 3.24
C THR A 318 -17.89 -6.18 4.38
N MET A 319 -16.69 -6.13 4.91
CA MET A 319 -16.23 -6.91 6.07
C MET A 319 -16.19 -6.03 7.33
N ASP A 320 -16.50 -6.63 8.48
CA ASP A 320 -16.37 -5.98 9.77
C ASP A 320 -14.90 -6.05 10.25
N GLY A 321 -14.28 -4.89 10.49
CA GLY A 321 -12.90 -4.75 10.96
C GLY A 321 -12.74 -4.90 12.47
N SER A 322 -13.84 -5.00 13.24
CA SER A 322 -13.77 -5.14 14.70
C SER A 322 -13.11 -6.46 15.13
N ILE A 323 -12.42 -6.42 16.25
CA ILE A 323 -11.83 -7.61 16.88
C ILE A 323 -12.96 -8.48 17.43
N GLU A 324 -12.94 -9.76 17.10
CA GLU A 324 -13.86 -10.74 17.71
C GLU A 324 -13.56 -10.84 19.22
N LYS A 325 -14.57 -10.59 20.05
CA LYS A 325 -14.47 -10.68 21.52
C LYS A 325 -14.48 -12.13 22.00
#